data_dc521fcd5f478073b9ddc7738c0bfb50
#
_entry.id   dc521fcd5f478073b9ddc7738c0bfb50
#
_cell.length_a   1.000
_cell.length_b   1.000
_cell.length_c   1.000
_cell.angle_alpha   90.00
_cell.angle_beta   90.00
_cell.angle_gamma   90.00
#
_symmetry.space_group_name_H-M   'P 1'
#
loop_
_entity.id
_entity.type
_entity.pdbx_description
1 polymer ?
#
loop_
_entity_poly.entity_id
_entity_poly.type
_entity_poly.pdbx_seq_one_letter_code
_entity_poly.pdbx_strand_id
1 'polypeptide(L)'
;MVADIKIKFNTIDATNYLKKISKNTPRAIKESLNRVSAYAVDQITEKTQKGQKPDGGTFARYSEMYKQSKQFKKKENKFVDLKFHGHMLNSLAWANRGYKNILFFRRKTEQIKAYIHDTGVGKMPTRPFFAIGKKDENKIKDIFARHYYKLTGIR
;
A
#
# COMPACT_ATOMS: atom_id res chain seq x y z
N MET A 1 55.57 33.62 0.21
CA MET A 1 54.44 33.85 -0.75
C MET A 1 53.46 32.73 -0.57
N VAL A 2 52.26 33.01 -0.02
CA VAL A 2 51.20 32.03 0.07
C VAL A 2 50.41 32.14 -1.22
N ALA A 3 50.31 31.05 -2.00
CA ALA A 3 49.53 31.03 -3.24
C ALA A 3 48.03 30.98 -2.90
N ASP A 4 47.29 32.03 -3.24
CA ASP A 4 45.82 32.07 -3.15
C ASP A 4 45.20 31.11 -4.16
N ILE A 5 44.73 29.95 -3.69
CA ILE A 5 43.96 29.02 -4.51
C ILE A 5 42.53 29.55 -4.59
N LYS A 6 42.16 30.18 -5.71
CA LYS A 6 40.79 30.58 -6.01
C LYS A 6 40.05 29.42 -6.67
N ILE A 7 39.20 28.73 -5.89
CA ILE A 7 38.31 27.71 -6.44
C ILE A 7 37.08 28.44 -7.02
N LYS A 8 36.93 28.43 -8.35
CA LYS A 8 35.71 28.93 -9.02
C LYS A 8 34.69 27.81 -9.09
N PHE A 9 33.60 27.93 -8.34
CA PHE A 9 32.42 27.06 -8.50
C PHE A 9 31.55 27.58 -9.64
N ASN A 10 31.12 26.69 -10.56
CA ASN A 10 30.08 27.03 -11.54
C ASN A 10 28.72 27.03 -10.88
N THR A 11 28.32 28.16 -10.30
CA THR A 11 27.08 28.33 -9.57
C THR A 11 25.83 28.30 -10.49
N ILE A 12 25.97 28.56 -11.79
CA ILE A 12 24.90 28.58 -12.77
C ILE A 12 24.32 27.17 -12.96
N ASP A 13 25.18 26.19 -13.15
CA ASP A 13 24.77 24.78 -13.34
C ASP A 13 24.12 24.21 -12.07
N ALA A 14 24.71 24.51 -10.90
CA ALA A 14 24.13 24.10 -9.62
C ALA A 14 22.75 24.73 -9.39
N THR A 15 22.60 26.03 -9.71
CA THR A 15 21.31 26.72 -9.57
C THR A 15 20.25 26.17 -10.51
N ASN A 16 20.60 25.90 -11.76
CA ASN A 16 19.70 25.30 -12.75
C ASN A 16 19.27 23.88 -12.35
N TYR A 17 20.21 23.08 -11.83
CA TYR A 17 19.94 21.75 -11.31
C TYR A 17 18.98 21.79 -10.13
N LEU A 18 19.21 22.67 -9.14
CA LEU A 18 18.32 22.84 -7.98
C LEU A 18 16.91 23.33 -8.38
N LYS A 19 16.82 24.29 -9.33
CA LYS A 19 15.52 24.72 -9.87
C LYS A 19 14.77 23.59 -10.54
N LYS A 20 15.44 22.74 -11.33
CA LYS A 20 14.85 21.57 -11.98
C LYS A 20 14.31 20.58 -10.95
N ILE A 21 15.09 20.28 -9.91
CA ILE A 21 14.67 19.39 -8.81
C ILE A 21 13.47 19.98 -8.11
N SER A 22 13.53 21.23 -7.69
CA SER A 22 12.45 21.91 -6.97
C SER A 22 11.14 21.91 -7.77
N LYS A 23 11.20 22.17 -9.07
CA LYS A 23 10.02 22.15 -9.96
C LYS A 23 9.41 20.76 -10.10
N ASN A 24 10.23 19.71 -10.16
CA ASN A 24 9.76 18.34 -10.40
C ASN A 24 9.37 17.61 -9.11
N THR A 25 9.84 18.06 -7.95
CA THR A 25 9.63 17.37 -6.66
C THR A 25 8.15 17.11 -6.32
N PRO A 26 7.23 18.08 -6.40
CA PRO A 26 5.83 17.82 -6.04
C PRO A 26 5.18 16.76 -6.92
N ARG A 27 5.47 16.81 -8.23
CA ARG A 27 5.00 15.80 -9.18
C ARG A 27 5.62 14.44 -8.90
N ALA A 28 6.92 14.38 -8.68
CA ALA A 28 7.64 13.15 -8.38
C ALA A 28 7.12 12.48 -7.12
N ILE A 29 6.87 13.24 -6.05
CA ILE A 29 6.28 12.73 -4.81
C ILE A 29 4.89 12.13 -5.09
N LYS A 30 4.00 12.87 -5.76
CA LYS A 30 2.64 12.42 -6.06
C LYS A 30 2.65 11.12 -6.88
N GLU A 31 3.44 11.05 -7.94
CA GLU A 31 3.50 9.88 -8.81
C GLU A 31 4.14 8.68 -8.10
N SER A 32 5.17 8.91 -7.27
CA SER A 32 5.79 7.85 -6.46
C SER A 32 4.83 7.31 -5.40
N LEU A 33 4.07 8.19 -4.73
CA LEU A 33 3.03 7.78 -3.78
C LEU A 33 1.92 6.96 -4.46
N ASN A 34 1.52 7.33 -5.68
CA ASN A 34 0.51 6.56 -6.42
C ASN A 34 1.00 5.14 -6.74
N ARG A 35 2.26 4.98 -7.15
CA ARG A 35 2.86 3.64 -7.38
C ARG A 35 2.92 2.80 -6.11
N VAL A 36 3.34 3.42 -5.01
CA VAL A 36 3.36 2.76 -3.69
C VAL A 36 1.96 2.32 -3.28
N SER A 37 0.96 3.18 -3.47
CA SER A 37 -0.43 2.87 -3.09
C SER A 37 -1.02 1.75 -3.95
N ALA A 38 -0.72 1.72 -5.24
CA ALA A 38 -1.11 0.62 -6.11
C ALA A 38 -0.51 -0.70 -5.61
N TYR A 39 0.81 -0.73 -5.37
CA TYR A 39 1.48 -1.90 -4.81
C TYR A 39 0.88 -2.33 -3.47
N ALA A 40 0.58 -1.38 -2.57
CA ALA A 40 -0.03 -1.69 -1.27
C ALA A 40 -1.42 -2.35 -1.42
N VAL A 41 -2.27 -1.82 -2.30
CA VAL A 41 -3.59 -2.42 -2.61
C VAL A 41 -3.43 -3.82 -3.17
N ASP A 42 -2.51 -4.03 -4.10
CA ASP A 42 -2.24 -5.34 -4.69
C ASP A 42 -1.78 -6.33 -3.64
N GLN A 43 -0.84 -5.95 -2.75
CA GLN A 43 -0.34 -6.82 -1.68
C GLN A 43 -1.42 -7.17 -0.64
N ILE A 44 -2.22 -6.20 -0.21
CA ILE A 44 -3.35 -6.44 0.71
C ILE A 44 -4.33 -7.42 0.06
N THR A 45 -4.67 -7.21 -1.20
CA THR A 45 -5.63 -8.04 -1.93
C THR A 45 -5.09 -9.46 -2.13
N GLU A 46 -3.86 -9.59 -2.64
CA GLU A 46 -3.23 -10.87 -2.93
C GLU A 46 -3.06 -11.73 -1.68
N LYS A 47 -2.49 -11.17 -0.61
CA LYS A 47 -2.30 -11.89 0.66
C LYS A 47 -3.64 -12.32 1.26
N THR A 48 -4.63 -11.42 1.25
CA THR A 48 -5.97 -11.74 1.76
C THR A 48 -6.62 -12.85 0.97
N GLN A 49 -6.53 -12.84 -0.35
CA GLN A 49 -7.07 -13.91 -1.21
C GLN A 49 -6.33 -15.25 -1.03
N LYS A 50 -5.06 -15.22 -0.61
CA LYS A 50 -4.29 -16.41 -0.23
C LYS A 50 -4.53 -16.86 1.22
N GLY A 51 -5.42 -16.18 1.95
CA GLY A 51 -5.72 -16.49 3.35
C GLY A 51 -4.60 -16.11 4.32
N GLN A 52 -3.74 -15.17 3.96
CA GLN A 52 -2.54 -14.77 4.69
C GLN A 52 -2.73 -13.43 5.39
N LYS A 53 -2.18 -13.34 6.60
CA LYS A 53 -2.03 -12.07 7.33
C LYS A 53 -0.91 -11.21 6.71
N PRO A 54 -0.90 -9.88 6.97
CA PRO A 54 0.13 -8.98 6.44
C PRO A 54 1.57 -9.43 6.75
N ASP A 55 1.84 -9.85 7.98
CA ASP A 55 3.18 -10.30 8.43
C ASP A 55 3.43 -11.80 8.25
N GLY A 56 2.52 -12.50 7.60
CA GLY A 56 2.56 -13.96 7.41
C GLY A 56 1.62 -14.70 8.36
N GLY A 57 1.58 -16.02 8.22
CA GLY A 57 0.59 -16.85 8.90
C GLY A 57 -0.79 -16.79 8.24
N THR A 58 -1.71 -17.62 8.72
CA THR A 58 -3.05 -17.76 8.17
C THR A 58 -4.09 -17.05 9.03
N PHE A 59 -5.23 -16.71 8.42
CA PHE A 59 -6.38 -16.18 9.16
C PHE A 59 -6.98 -17.23 10.10
N ALA A 60 -7.64 -16.75 11.15
CA ALA A 60 -8.46 -17.60 12.01
C ALA A 60 -9.52 -18.34 11.18
N ARG A 61 -9.66 -19.65 11.43
CA ARG A 61 -10.55 -20.54 10.67
C ARG A 61 -12.02 -20.08 10.74
N TYR A 62 -12.82 -20.53 9.79
CA TYR A 62 -14.26 -20.40 9.86
C TYR A 62 -14.83 -21.22 11.03
N SER A 63 -15.91 -20.72 11.67
CA SER A 63 -16.62 -21.48 12.69
C SER A 63 -17.29 -22.73 12.08
N GLU A 64 -17.49 -23.76 12.89
CA GLU A 64 -18.15 -24.98 12.43
C GLU A 64 -19.58 -24.70 11.94
N MET A 65 -20.30 -23.80 12.63
CA MET A 65 -21.63 -23.37 12.20
C MET A 65 -21.62 -22.77 10.78
N TYR A 66 -20.63 -21.88 10.49
CA TYR A 66 -20.52 -21.30 9.16
C TYR A 66 -20.15 -22.35 8.10
N LYS A 67 -19.28 -23.33 8.42
CA LYS A 67 -18.92 -24.41 7.51
C LYS A 67 -20.12 -25.27 7.10
N GLN A 68 -21.13 -25.39 7.95
CA GLN A 68 -22.37 -26.11 7.63
C GLN A 68 -23.34 -25.28 6.77
N SER A 69 -23.12 -23.98 6.62
CA SER A 69 -24.01 -23.08 5.87
C SER A 69 -24.01 -23.36 4.36
N LYS A 70 -25.14 -23.06 3.71
CA LYS A 70 -25.27 -23.11 2.24
C LYS A 70 -24.24 -22.19 1.55
N GLN A 71 -23.92 -21.06 2.15
CA GLN A 71 -22.95 -20.09 1.64
C GLN A 71 -21.54 -20.70 1.60
N PHE A 72 -21.10 -21.36 2.68
CA PHE A 72 -19.80 -22.01 2.71
C PHE A 72 -19.71 -23.17 1.70
N LYS A 73 -20.77 -23.95 1.56
CA LYS A 73 -20.80 -25.07 0.59
C LYS A 73 -20.60 -24.60 -0.85
N LYS A 74 -21.05 -23.38 -1.18
CA LYS A 74 -20.89 -22.75 -2.49
C LYS A 74 -19.51 -22.07 -2.70
N LYS A 75 -18.68 -21.96 -1.65
CA LYS A 75 -17.34 -21.39 -1.80
C LYS A 75 -16.43 -22.33 -2.58
N GLU A 76 -15.70 -21.76 -3.52
CA GLU A 76 -14.62 -22.43 -4.23
C GLU A 76 -13.49 -22.84 -3.26
N ASN A 77 -12.99 -21.85 -2.50
CA ASN A 77 -11.94 -22.05 -1.53
C ASN A 77 -12.50 -22.37 -0.15
N LYS A 78 -11.99 -23.40 0.49
CA LYS A 78 -12.39 -23.82 1.84
C LYS A 78 -11.58 -23.16 2.94
N PHE A 79 -10.51 -22.45 2.61
CA PHE A 79 -9.78 -21.61 3.55
C PHE A 79 -10.36 -20.18 3.63
N VAL A 80 -9.90 -19.41 4.61
CA VAL A 80 -10.39 -18.03 4.84
C VAL A 80 -9.64 -17.08 3.91
N ASP A 81 -10.32 -16.61 2.87
CA ASP A 81 -9.80 -15.68 1.86
C ASP A 81 -10.53 -14.32 1.84
N LEU A 82 -11.50 -14.14 2.75
CA LEU A 82 -12.38 -12.98 2.85
C LEU A 82 -13.07 -12.61 1.51
N LYS A 83 -13.11 -13.56 0.57
CA LYS A 83 -13.70 -13.42 -0.75
C LYS A 83 -14.92 -14.32 -0.88
N PHE A 84 -16.12 -13.77 -0.73
CA PHE A 84 -17.35 -14.50 -1.11
C PHE A 84 -17.79 -14.11 -2.52
N HIS A 85 -18.00 -12.81 -2.77
CA HIS A 85 -18.28 -12.25 -4.10
C HIS A 85 -17.18 -11.30 -4.58
N GLY A 86 -16.11 -11.12 -3.81
CA GLY A 86 -15.02 -10.22 -4.17
C GLY A 86 -15.29 -8.72 -3.95
N HIS A 87 -16.54 -8.33 -3.66
CA HIS A 87 -16.92 -6.90 -3.59
C HIS A 87 -16.08 -6.09 -2.59
N MET A 88 -15.75 -6.66 -1.41
CA MET A 88 -14.98 -5.97 -0.40
C MET A 88 -13.57 -5.62 -0.90
N LEU A 89 -12.81 -6.61 -1.34
CA LEU A 89 -11.44 -6.39 -1.81
C LEU A 89 -11.40 -5.55 -3.10
N ASN A 90 -12.35 -5.77 -4.02
CA ASN A 90 -12.45 -4.98 -5.25
C ASN A 90 -12.85 -3.51 -5.01
N SER A 91 -13.37 -3.18 -3.84
CA SER A 91 -13.71 -1.81 -3.47
C SER A 91 -12.54 -1.06 -2.83
N LEU A 92 -11.43 -1.74 -2.52
CA LEU A 92 -10.22 -1.12 -1.98
C LEU A 92 -9.60 -0.20 -3.01
N ALA A 93 -9.29 1.02 -2.59
CA ALA A 93 -8.76 2.07 -3.45
C ALA A 93 -7.86 3.01 -2.65
N TRP A 94 -7.24 3.96 -3.35
CA TRP A 94 -6.50 5.06 -2.71
C TRP A 94 -6.91 6.41 -3.28
N ALA A 95 -6.64 7.46 -2.51
CA ALA A 95 -6.76 8.84 -2.95
C ALA A 95 -5.54 9.64 -2.50
N ASN A 96 -5.05 10.51 -3.39
CA ASN A 96 -3.98 11.43 -3.08
C ASN A 96 -4.52 12.62 -2.27
N ARG A 97 -3.83 12.96 -1.19
CA ARG A 97 -4.11 14.11 -0.32
C ARG A 97 -2.81 14.91 -0.11
N GLY A 98 -2.32 15.55 -1.16
CA GLY A 98 -1.06 16.29 -1.14
C GLY A 98 0.16 15.34 -1.05
N TYR A 99 0.87 15.39 0.07
CA TYR A 99 2.08 14.58 0.32
C TYR A 99 1.79 13.22 0.97
N LYS A 100 0.55 12.75 0.95
CA LYS A 100 0.15 11.43 1.44
C LYS A 100 -0.93 10.83 0.58
N ASN A 101 -0.99 9.51 0.53
CA ASN A 101 -2.13 8.77 0.00
C ASN A 101 -2.88 8.10 1.15
N ILE A 102 -4.18 8.00 1.01
CA ILE A 102 -5.05 7.32 1.95
C ILE A 102 -5.68 6.13 1.23
N LEU A 103 -5.56 4.94 1.80
CA LEU A 103 -6.25 3.75 1.34
C LEU A 103 -7.62 3.69 2.02
N PHE A 104 -8.65 3.32 1.26
CA PHE A 104 -10.02 3.27 1.74
C PHE A 104 -10.87 2.30 0.90
N PHE A 105 -12.05 1.96 1.41
CA PHE A 105 -13.04 1.20 0.66
C PHE A 105 -14.07 2.16 0.04
N ARG A 106 -14.30 2.07 -1.26
CA ARG A 106 -15.18 2.98 -2.01
C ARG A 106 -16.64 2.95 -1.54
N ARG A 107 -17.09 1.81 -0.98
CA ARG A 107 -18.47 1.62 -0.53
C ARG A 107 -18.51 1.50 0.99
N LYS A 108 -19.41 2.25 1.64
CA LYS A 108 -19.58 2.22 3.10
C LYS A 108 -19.88 0.82 3.63
N THR A 109 -20.72 0.05 2.91
CA THR A 109 -21.02 -1.34 3.26
C THR A 109 -19.79 -2.23 3.29
N GLU A 110 -18.87 -2.05 2.33
CA GLU A 110 -17.63 -2.82 2.24
C GLU A 110 -16.61 -2.36 3.30
N GLN A 111 -16.59 -1.08 3.63
CA GLN A 111 -15.81 -0.55 4.75
C GLN A 111 -16.25 -1.17 6.09
N ILE A 112 -17.55 -1.27 6.34
CA ILE A 112 -18.07 -1.92 7.55
C ILE A 112 -17.68 -3.40 7.61
N LYS A 113 -17.81 -4.13 6.50
CA LYS A 113 -17.39 -5.53 6.43
C LYS A 113 -15.88 -5.67 6.70
N ALA A 114 -15.07 -4.82 6.09
CA ALA A 114 -13.63 -4.80 6.31
C ALA A 114 -13.30 -4.57 7.80
N TYR A 115 -13.93 -3.59 8.43
CA TYR A 115 -13.77 -3.30 9.84
C TYR A 115 -14.14 -4.51 10.71
N ILE A 116 -15.30 -5.16 10.46
CA ILE A 116 -15.74 -6.34 11.21
C ILE A 116 -14.73 -7.48 11.11
N HIS A 117 -14.18 -7.74 9.92
CA HIS A 117 -13.18 -8.78 9.74
C HIS A 117 -11.84 -8.42 10.38
N ASP A 118 -11.39 -7.18 10.21
CA ASP A 118 -10.08 -6.73 10.67
C ASP A 118 -10.00 -6.71 12.21
N THR A 119 -11.06 -6.25 12.88
CA THR A 119 -11.11 -6.06 14.34
C THR A 119 -11.79 -7.20 15.11
N GLY A 120 -12.60 -8.02 14.46
CA GLY A 120 -13.30 -9.13 15.12
C GLY A 120 -14.44 -8.67 16.01
N VAL A 121 -15.42 -7.95 15.47
CA VAL A 121 -16.59 -7.47 16.24
C VAL A 121 -17.51 -8.63 16.65
N GLY A 122 -17.97 -8.61 17.91
CA GLY A 122 -18.89 -9.60 18.47
C GLY A 122 -18.24 -10.99 18.59
N LYS A 123 -18.88 -12.01 17.99
CA LYS A 123 -18.39 -13.40 17.96
C LYS A 123 -17.46 -13.69 16.76
N MET A 124 -17.16 -12.70 15.93
CA MET A 124 -16.29 -12.87 14.76
C MET A 124 -14.82 -12.89 15.21
N PRO A 125 -14.04 -13.87 14.77
CA PRO A 125 -12.60 -13.87 15.07
C PRO A 125 -11.91 -12.75 14.31
N THR A 126 -10.92 -12.12 14.95
CA THR A 126 -10.06 -11.11 14.34
C THR A 126 -9.26 -11.71 13.20
N ARG A 127 -9.33 -11.07 12.05
CA ARG A 127 -8.60 -11.43 10.84
C ARG A 127 -7.94 -10.19 10.26
N PRO A 128 -6.83 -9.71 10.86
CA PRO A 128 -6.17 -8.49 10.44
C PRO A 128 -5.63 -8.67 9.01
N PHE A 129 -6.17 -7.91 8.07
CA PHE A 129 -5.77 -7.97 6.67
C PHE A 129 -5.45 -6.59 6.09
N PHE A 130 -6.03 -5.53 6.69
CA PHE A 130 -5.90 -4.16 6.19
C PHE A 130 -4.64 -3.49 6.75
N ALA A 131 -3.48 -4.08 6.47
CA ALA A 131 -2.19 -3.57 6.87
C ALA A 131 -1.09 -3.99 5.87
N ILE A 132 0.05 -3.32 5.97
CA ILE A 132 1.27 -3.67 5.21
C ILE A 132 2.23 -4.39 6.17
N GLY A 133 2.69 -5.56 5.76
CA GLY A 133 3.68 -6.32 6.53
C GLY A 133 5.08 -5.74 6.42
N LYS A 134 5.94 -6.02 7.40
CA LYS A 134 7.34 -5.51 7.45
C LYS A 134 8.16 -5.78 6.17
N LYS A 135 7.97 -6.92 5.55
CA LYS A 135 8.65 -7.25 4.29
C LYS A 135 8.24 -6.32 3.15
N ASP A 136 6.97 -5.95 3.11
CA ASP A 136 6.43 -5.07 2.07
C ASP A 136 6.79 -3.61 2.32
N GLU A 137 7.01 -3.20 3.57
CA GLU A 137 7.48 -1.84 3.91
C GLU A 137 8.80 -1.50 3.22
N ASN A 138 9.77 -2.42 3.24
CA ASN A 138 11.05 -2.22 2.55
C ASN A 138 10.86 -2.10 1.04
N LYS A 139 10.01 -2.95 0.47
CA LYS A 139 9.67 -2.89 -0.96
C LYS A 139 9.00 -1.57 -1.34
N ILE A 140 8.11 -1.07 -0.48
CA ILE A 140 7.44 0.23 -0.64
C ILE A 140 8.47 1.37 -0.67
N LYS A 141 9.43 1.38 0.26
CA LYS A 141 10.52 2.37 0.30
C LYS A 141 11.34 2.33 -0.99
N ASP A 142 11.69 1.14 -1.48
CA ASP A 142 12.44 0.96 -2.72
C ASP A 142 11.67 1.42 -3.95
N ILE A 143 10.36 1.12 -4.03
CA ILE A 143 9.50 1.56 -5.13
C ILE A 143 9.43 3.08 -5.15
N PHE A 144 9.19 3.70 -3.97
CA PHE A 144 9.14 5.14 -3.85
C PHE A 144 10.45 5.78 -4.29
N ALA A 145 11.57 5.37 -3.69
CA ALA A 145 12.89 5.95 -3.93
C ALA A 145 13.29 5.85 -5.41
N ARG A 146 13.19 4.66 -6.01
CA ARG A 146 13.53 4.45 -7.43
C ARG A 146 12.70 5.33 -8.36
N HIS A 147 11.40 5.43 -8.11
CA HIS A 147 10.53 6.23 -8.96
C HIS A 147 10.76 7.73 -8.77
N TYR A 148 10.94 8.17 -7.52
CA TYR A 148 11.24 9.55 -7.18
C TYR A 148 12.55 10.01 -7.82
N TYR A 149 13.63 9.23 -7.67
CA TYR A 149 14.93 9.54 -8.27
C TYR A 149 14.87 9.59 -9.80
N LYS A 150 14.13 8.66 -10.41
CA LYS A 150 13.90 8.66 -11.85
C LYS A 150 13.25 9.96 -12.34
N LEU A 151 12.28 10.49 -11.62
CA LEU A 151 11.52 11.68 -12.01
C LEU A 151 12.24 13.00 -11.70
N THR A 152 13.02 13.01 -10.62
CA THR A 152 13.80 14.22 -10.23
C THR A 152 15.15 14.31 -10.92
N GLY A 153 15.69 13.18 -11.40
CA GLY A 153 17.04 13.09 -11.94
C GLY A 153 18.14 13.16 -10.89
N ILE A 154 17.80 13.00 -9.60
CA ILE A 154 18.77 12.84 -8.51
C ILE A 154 19.42 11.46 -8.64
N ARG A 155 20.74 11.38 -8.64
CA ARG A 155 21.55 10.15 -8.62
C ARG A 155 22.28 10.04 -7.30
#